data_5df136c190672b505a8e7126f2bca01d
#
_entry.id   5df136c190672b505a8e7126f2bca01d
#
_cell.length_a   1.000
_cell.length_b   1.000
_cell.length_c   1.000
_cell.angle_alpha   90.00
_cell.angle_beta   90.00
_cell.angle_gamma   90.00
#
_symmetry.space_group_name_H-M   'P 1'
#
loop_
_entity.id
_entity.type
_entity.pdbx_description
1 polymer ?
#
loop_
_entity_poly.entity_id
_entity_poly.type
_entity_poly.pdbx_seq_one_letter_code
_entity_poly.pdbx_strand_id
1 'polypeptide(L)'
;VQFLYGDDNVDGVSFEYQSVPIVNMTNIREELCNIDKMDKKSKARMDTFADNVCEMYSWYRDAIFEGNPESTIKFPVHIVRTLMSALATDAYSTKIVKVNYILDCYDKLFDELKIHKYNDGIWMLKFMLYNNAHPKKLIELSMKMEQFDTFIESLKILFIRCQIEPGDAVGPVAAQSIGEPCT
;
A
#
# COMPACT_ATOMS: atom_id res chain seq x y z
N VAL A 1 27.67 12.58 7.30
CA VAL A 1 26.34 13.15 6.98
C VAL A 1 25.57 12.11 6.18
N GLN A 2 24.43 11.69 6.67
CA GLN A 2 23.53 10.80 5.96
C GLN A 2 22.52 11.66 5.19
N PHE A 3 22.44 11.49 3.87
CA PHE A 3 21.54 12.26 3.01
C PHE A 3 20.15 11.64 2.88
N LEU A 4 20.04 10.33 3.17
CA LEU A 4 18.78 9.59 3.22
C LEU A 4 18.66 8.94 4.59
N TYR A 5 17.51 9.03 5.20
CA TYR A 5 17.21 8.37 6.46
C TYR A 5 16.70 6.96 6.17
N GLY A 6 17.46 5.95 6.59
CA GLY A 6 17.20 4.56 6.18
C GLY A 6 17.28 4.41 4.66
N ASP A 7 16.81 3.30 4.13
CA ASP A 7 16.77 3.04 2.69
C ASP A 7 15.46 3.55 2.06
N ASP A 8 14.43 3.74 2.87
CA ASP A 8 13.07 4.10 2.48
C ASP A 8 12.68 5.55 2.78
N ASN A 9 13.49 6.28 3.54
CA ASN A 9 13.27 7.66 3.98
C ASN A 9 11.97 7.88 4.79
N VAL A 10 11.42 6.85 5.40
CA VAL A 10 10.16 6.91 6.13
C VAL A 10 10.39 7.18 7.62
N ASP A 11 9.57 8.08 8.19
CA ASP A 11 9.59 8.38 9.62
C ASP A 11 9.02 7.21 10.45
N GLY A 12 9.86 6.63 11.31
CA GLY A 12 9.49 5.52 12.19
C GLY A 12 8.40 5.84 13.22
N VAL A 13 8.17 7.11 13.53
CA VAL A 13 7.12 7.56 14.46
C VAL A 13 5.72 7.31 13.90
N SER A 14 5.58 7.32 12.58
CA SER A 14 4.31 7.12 11.88
C SER A 14 3.88 5.66 11.75
N PHE A 15 4.71 4.69 12.16
CA PHE A 15 4.44 3.27 11.96
C PHE A 15 3.29 2.74 12.84
N GLU A 16 2.30 2.13 12.18
CA GLU A 16 1.18 1.44 12.82
C GLU A 16 1.11 -0.03 12.37
N TYR A 17 0.63 -0.91 13.26
CA TYR A 17 0.40 -2.31 12.89
C TYR A 17 -0.78 -2.45 11.95
N GLN A 18 -0.58 -3.17 10.85
CA GLN A 18 -1.58 -3.45 9.85
C GLN A 18 -1.58 -4.92 9.47
N SER A 19 -2.76 -5.45 9.15
CA SER A 19 -2.89 -6.83 8.69
C SER A 19 -2.40 -7.01 7.25
N VAL A 20 -1.85 -8.19 6.99
CA VAL A 20 -1.42 -8.66 5.66
C VAL A 20 -2.28 -9.88 5.31
N PRO A 21 -3.48 -9.69 4.75
CA PRO A 21 -4.45 -10.77 4.52
C PRO A 21 -3.94 -11.91 3.67
N ILE A 22 -3.04 -11.64 2.72
CA ILE A 22 -2.49 -12.64 1.79
C ILE A 22 -1.79 -13.80 2.49
N VAL A 23 -1.25 -13.58 3.69
CA VAL A 23 -0.61 -14.64 4.50
C VAL A 23 -1.58 -15.78 4.83
N ASN A 24 -2.86 -15.46 4.96
CA ASN A 24 -3.93 -16.42 5.30
C ASN A 24 -4.65 -16.98 4.06
N MET A 25 -4.28 -16.55 2.86
CA MET A 25 -4.89 -17.04 1.62
C MET A 25 -4.28 -18.39 1.22
N THR A 26 -5.13 -19.36 0.89
CA THR A 26 -4.69 -20.69 0.45
C THR A 26 -4.32 -20.72 -1.03
N ASN A 27 -5.06 -20.00 -1.86
CA ASN A 27 -4.79 -19.86 -3.29
C ASN A 27 -4.99 -18.40 -3.71
N ILE A 28 -3.90 -17.64 -3.66
CA ILE A 28 -3.87 -16.19 -3.92
C ILE A 28 -4.46 -15.87 -5.30
N ARG A 29 -4.09 -16.64 -6.33
CA ARG A 29 -4.51 -16.38 -7.70
C ARG A 29 -6.02 -16.57 -7.88
N GLU A 30 -6.58 -17.65 -7.35
CA GLU A 30 -8.03 -17.89 -7.43
C GLU A 30 -8.81 -16.86 -6.61
N GLU A 31 -8.31 -16.52 -5.45
CA GLU A 31 -8.98 -15.55 -4.58
C GLU A 31 -8.98 -14.14 -5.18
N LEU A 32 -7.94 -13.72 -5.86
CA LEU A 32 -7.86 -12.40 -6.49
C LEU A 32 -8.59 -12.33 -7.84
N CYS A 33 -8.51 -13.38 -8.67
CA CYS A 33 -9.04 -13.37 -10.03
C CYS A 33 -10.53 -13.74 -10.14
N ASN A 34 -11.14 -14.27 -9.09
CA ASN A 34 -12.55 -14.67 -9.12
C ASN A 34 -13.47 -13.44 -9.00
N ILE A 35 -13.67 -12.76 -10.12
CA ILE A 35 -14.59 -11.64 -10.27
C ILE A 35 -15.60 -11.98 -11.37
N ASP A 36 -16.89 -11.89 -11.04
CA ASP A 36 -17.98 -12.16 -12.00
C ASP A 36 -18.02 -11.11 -13.12
N LYS A 37 -18.23 -11.57 -14.36
CA LYS A 37 -18.52 -10.73 -15.54
C LYS A 37 -17.37 -9.77 -15.94
N MET A 38 -16.14 -10.26 -16.04
CA MET A 38 -15.03 -9.49 -16.61
C MET A 38 -14.90 -9.66 -18.12
N ASP A 39 -14.52 -8.56 -18.80
CA ASP A 39 -14.09 -8.58 -20.19
C ASP A 39 -12.75 -9.34 -20.32
N LYS A 40 -12.49 -9.97 -21.49
CA LYS A 40 -11.24 -10.70 -21.75
C LYS A 40 -9.98 -9.86 -21.49
N LYS A 41 -10.01 -8.57 -21.84
CA LYS A 41 -8.89 -7.64 -21.61
C LYS A 41 -8.67 -7.38 -20.12
N SER A 42 -9.74 -7.17 -19.36
CA SER A 42 -9.68 -6.98 -17.90
C SER A 42 -9.18 -8.24 -17.20
N LYS A 43 -9.58 -9.41 -17.67
CA LYS A 43 -9.12 -10.69 -17.14
C LYS A 43 -7.61 -10.88 -17.31
N ALA A 44 -7.07 -10.65 -18.51
CA ALA A 44 -5.63 -10.74 -18.76
C ALA A 44 -4.81 -9.79 -17.86
N ARG A 45 -5.30 -8.56 -17.63
CA ARG A 45 -4.65 -7.62 -16.70
C ARG A 45 -4.72 -8.08 -15.25
N MET A 46 -5.84 -8.69 -14.84
CA MET A 46 -5.97 -9.27 -13.49
C MET A 46 -5.06 -10.48 -13.29
N ASP A 47 -4.88 -11.32 -14.30
CA ASP A 47 -3.95 -12.43 -14.24
C ASP A 47 -2.51 -11.92 -14.04
N THR A 48 -2.09 -10.90 -14.81
CA THR A 48 -0.79 -10.26 -14.63
C THR A 48 -0.65 -9.59 -13.25
N PHE A 49 -1.72 -8.95 -12.76
CA PHE A 49 -1.75 -8.37 -11.43
C PHE A 49 -1.57 -9.45 -10.34
N ALA A 50 -2.28 -10.57 -10.45
CA ALA A 50 -2.17 -11.67 -9.51
C ALA A 50 -0.77 -12.32 -9.52
N ASP A 51 -0.15 -12.46 -10.69
CA ASP A 51 1.24 -12.93 -10.81
C ASP A 51 2.21 -11.99 -10.09
N ASN A 52 2.09 -10.68 -10.27
CA ASN A 52 2.89 -9.69 -9.56
C ASN A 52 2.69 -9.77 -8.03
N VAL A 53 1.45 -9.96 -7.58
CA VAL A 53 1.16 -10.12 -6.14
C VAL A 53 1.79 -11.40 -5.58
N CYS A 54 1.74 -12.50 -6.31
CA CYS A 54 2.38 -13.77 -5.93
C CYS A 54 3.90 -13.61 -5.82
N GLU A 55 4.54 -12.92 -6.77
CA GLU A 55 5.98 -12.64 -6.74
C GLU A 55 6.36 -11.78 -5.54
N MET A 56 5.61 -10.70 -5.30
CA MET A 56 5.83 -9.81 -4.14
C MET A 56 5.64 -10.57 -2.81
N TYR A 57 4.65 -11.48 -2.74
CA TYR A 57 4.44 -12.30 -1.55
C TYR A 57 5.56 -13.31 -1.31
N SER A 58 6.07 -13.94 -2.38
CA SER A 58 7.22 -14.84 -2.25
C SER A 58 8.43 -14.11 -1.69
N TRP A 59 8.70 -12.90 -2.19
CA TRP A 59 9.77 -12.06 -1.66
C TRP A 59 9.52 -11.66 -0.18
N TYR A 60 8.30 -11.24 0.15
CA TYR A 60 7.91 -10.89 1.52
C TYR A 60 8.14 -12.06 2.47
N ARG A 61 7.69 -13.26 2.10
CA ARG A 61 7.85 -14.47 2.91
C ARG A 61 9.32 -14.86 3.09
N ASP A 62 10.08 -14.87 2.01
CA ASP A 62 11.42 -15.47 2.02
C ASP A 62 12.51 -14.47 2.44
N ALA A 63 12.43 -13.21 2.01
CA ALA A 63 13.44 -12.20 2.29
C ALA A 63 13.24 -11.50 3.64
N ILE A 64 11.98 -11.30 4.09
CA ILE A 64 11.71 -10.58 5.35
C ILE A 64 11.55 -11.55 6.52
N PHE A 65 10.87 -12.68 6.33
CA PHE A 65 10.47 -13.58 7.42
C PHE A 65 11.06 -14.99 7.33
N GLU A 66 12.04 -15.22 6.49
CA GLU A 66 12.76 -16.50 6.40
C GLU A 66 11.82 -17.73 6.29
N GLY A 67 10.73 -17.58 5.57
CA GLY A 67 9.73 -18.64 5.35
C GLY A 67 8.55 -18.68 6.33
N ASN A 68 8.55 -17.88 7.39
CA ASN A 68 7.47 -17.79 8.39
C ASN A 68 6.84 -16.39 8.42
N PRO A 69 6.03 -16.00 7.41
CA PRO A 69 5.51 -14.67 7.30
C PRO A 69 4.53 -14.32 8.43
N GLU A 70 4.70 -13.17 9.02
CA GLU A 70 3.73 -12.63 9.98
C GLU A 70 2.50 -12.08 9.27
N SER A 71 1.33 -12.28 9.89
CA SER A 71 0.05 -11.76 9.39
C SER A 71 -0.14 -10.26 9.65
N THR A 72 0.77 -9.63 10.38
CA THR A 72 0.77 -8.20 10.69
C THR A 72 2.13 -7.59 10.45
N ILE A 73 2.15 -6.38 9.92
CA ILE A 73 3.39 -5.62 9.71
C ILE A 73 3.18 -4.16 10.13
N LYS A 74 4.27 -3.52 10.54
CA LYS A 74 4.28 -2.08 10.78
C LYS A 74 4.49 -1.33 9.47
N PHE A 75 3.58 -0.41 9.17
CA PHE A 75 3.68 0.46 7.99
C PHE A 75 3.08 1.85 8.30
N PRO A 76 3.65 2.96 7.78
CA PRO A 76 3.26 4.30 8.21
C PRO A 76 1.87 4.72 7.72
N VAL A 77 1.46 4.26 6.54
CA VAL A 77 0.15 4.62 5.96
C VAL A 77 -0.85 3.51 6.21
N HIS A 78 -1.88 3.75 7.01
CA HIS A 78 -2.89 2.75 7.31
C HIS A 78 -3.92 2.61 6.17
N ILE A 79 -3.68 1.67 5.26
CA ILE A 79 -4.45 1.48 4.02
C ILE A 79 -5.94 1.26 4.29
N VAL A 80 -6.28 0.35 5.21
CA VAL A 80 -7.70 0.02 5.50
C VAL A 80 -8.44 1.20 6.08
N ARG A 81 -7.83 1.95 7.00
CA ARG A 81 -8.44 3.15 7.61
C ARG A 81 -8.69 4.22 6.53
N THR A 82 -7.72 4.47 5.66
CA THR A 82 -7.87 5.42 4.55
C THR A 82 -8.96 4.98 3.58
N LEU A 83 -9.05 3.68 3.27
CA LEU A 83 -10.09 3.12 2.43
C LEU A 83 -11.49 3.32 3.05
N MET A 84 -11.65 3.01 4.34
CA MET A 84 -12.92 3.20 5.04
C MET A 84 -13.33 4.67 5.14
N SER A 85 -12.36 5.56 5.36
CA SER A 85 -12.60 7.00 5.34
C SER A 85 -13.10 7.50 3.99
N ALA A 86 -12.50 7.02 2.91
CA ALA A 86 -12.94 7.36 1.55
C ALA A 86 -14.34 6.80 1.22
N LEU A 87 -14.67 5.59 1.69
CA LEU A 87 -16.00 5.01 1.54
C LEU A 87 -17.08 5.78 2.30
N ALA A 88 -16.72 6.41 3.41
CA ALA A 88 -17.65 7.22 4.21
C ALA A 88 -17.94 8.60 3.58
N THR A 89 -17.20 9.01 2.56
CA THR A 89 -17.47 10.28 1.86
C THR A 89 -18.69 10.14 0.95
N ASP A 90 -19.52 11.18 0.92
CA ASP A 90 -20.66 11.23 0.01
C ASP A 90 -20.17 11.30 -1.44
N ALA A 91 -20.71 10.44 -2.29
CA ALA A 91 -20.43 10.46 -3.72
C ALA A 91 -21.71 10.71 -4.53
N TYR A 92 -21.66 11.68 -5.40
CA TYR A 92 -22.76 12.04 -6.27
C TYR A 92 -22.92 11.06 -7.45
N SER A 93 -21.83 10.43 -7.85
CA SER A 93 -21.83 9.44 -8.94
C SER A 93 -22.36 8.10 -8.47
N THR A 94 -23.17 7.46 -9.30
CA THR A 94 -23.64 6.06 -9.07
C THR A 94 -22.73 5.02 -9.73
N LYS A 95 -21.67 5.45 -10.44
CA LYS A 95 -20.79 4.56 -11.21
C LYS A 95 -19.81 3.85 -10.28
N ILE A 96 -19.91 2.52 -10.23
CA ILE A 96 -18.94 1.66 -9.54
C ILE A 96 -17.62 1.65 -10.34
N VAL A 97 -16.51 1.64 -9.62
CA VAL A 97 -15.15 1.60 -10.18
C VAL A 97 -14.93 0.30 -10.97
N LYS A 98 -14.23 0.40 -12.11
CA LYS A 98 -13.90 -0.75 -12.97
C LYS A 98 -12.45 -1.19 -12.76
N VAL A 99 -12.17 -2.50 -12.93
CA VAL A 99 -10.84 -3.10 -12.79
C VAL A 99 -9.75 -2.32 -13.54
N ASN A 100 -9.98 -2.03 -14.83
CA ASN A 100 -8.98 -1.33 -15.64
C ASN A 100 -8.67 0.06 -15.10
N TYR A 101 -9.69 0.79 -14.62
CA TYR A 101 -9.50 2.10 -14.03
C TYR A 101 -8.67 2.05 -12.75
N ILE A 102 -8.94 1.05 -11.88
CA ILE A 102 -8.18 0.83 -10.65
C ILE A 102 -6.71 0.62 -10.97
N LEU A 103 -6.41 -0.31 -11.90
CA LEU A 103 -5.04 -0.64 -12.26
C LEU A 103 -4.30 0.55 -12.92
N ASP A 104 -4.99 1.31 -13.80
CA ASP A 104 -4.42 2.52 -14.41
C ASP A 104 -4.11 3.61 -13.37
N CYS A 105 -4.96 3.77 -12.35
CA CYS A 105 -4.71 4.73 -11.27
C CYS A 105 -3.56 4.28 -10.36
N TYR A 106 -3.42 2.98 -10.10
CA TYR A 106 -2.29 2.45 -9.34
C TYR A 106 -0.97 2.67 -10.08
N ASP A 107 -0.93 2.37 -11.38
CA ASP A 107 0.27 2.59 -12.19
C ASP A 107 0.67 4.07 -12.16
N LYS A 108 -0.29 5.00 -12.35
CA LYS A 108 -0.04 6.44 -12.27
C LYS A 108 0.47 6.87 -10.89
N LEU A 109 -0.16 6.39 -9.81
CA LEU A 109 0.26 6.70 -8.44
C LEU A 109 1.73 6.31 -8.22
N PHE A 110 2.12 5.09 -8.62
CA PHE A 110 3.48 4.63 -8.43
C PHE A 110 4.48 5.35 -9.33
N ASP A 111 4.11 5.69 -10.55
CA ASP A 111 4.98 6.48 -11.44
C ASP A 111 5.19 7.90 -10.91
N GLU A 112 4.16 8.53 -10.35
CA GLU A 112 4.30 9.84 -9.69
C GLU A 112 5.18 9.77 -8.44
N LEU A 113 5.04 8.73 -7.61
CA LEU A 113 5.85 8.55 -6.42
C LEU A 113 7.31 8.23 -6.72
N LYS A 114 7.63 7.52 -7.80
CA LYS A 114 9.01 7.24 -8.25
C LYS A 114 9.84 8.49 -8.51
N ILE A 115 9.21 9.60 -8.86
CA ILE A 115 9.88 10.88 -9.07
C ILE A 115 10.59 11.35 -7.80
N HIS A 116 10.11 10.96 -6.64
CA HIS A 116 10.67 11.30 -5.33
C HIS A 116 11.85 10.40 -4.87
N LYS A 117 12.37 9.50 -5.70
CA LYS A 117 13.59 8.68 -5.50
C LYS A 117 13.59 7.65 -4.35
N TYR A 118 12.44 7.24 -3.81
CA TYR A 118 12.37 6.34 -2.65
C TYR A 118 11.80 4.97 -3.07
N ASN A 119 12.62 4.14 -3.72
CA ASN A 119 12.14 2.90 -4.33
C ASN A 119 11.66 1.85 -3.33
N ASP A 120 12.31 1.70 -2.18
CA ASP A 120 12.01 0.63 -1.23
C ASP A 120 10.72 0.89 -0.45
N GLY A 121 10.51 2.12 -0.01
CA GLY A 121 9.23 2.53 0.60
C GLY A 121 8.04 2.39 -0.35
N ILE A 122 8.23 2.67 -1.64
CA ILE A 122 7.21 2.52 -2.68
C ILE A 122 6.88 1.04 -2.89
N TRP A 123 7.88 0.14 -2.87
CA TRP A 123 7.64 -1.28 -2.99
C TRP A 123 6.73 -1.80 -1.87
N MET A 124 7.00 -1.42 -0.63
CA MET A 124 6.18 -1.80 0.52
C MET A 124 4.77 -1.18 0.44
N LEU A 125 4.63 0.08 0.03
CA LEU A 125 3.34 0.70 -0.23
C LEU A 125 2.54 -0.08 -1.27
N LYS A 126 3.18 -0.46 -2.37
CA LYS A 126 2.58 -1.27 -3.44
C LYS A 126 2.10 -2.61 -2.91
N PHE A 127 2.95 -3.31 -2.16
CA PHE A 127 2.60 -4.58 -1.52
C PHE A 127 1.39 -4.44 -0.60
N MET A 128 1.41 -3.48 0.31
CA MET A 128 0.31 -3.24 1.26
C MET A 128 -0.99 -2.82 0.56
N LEU A 129 -0.90 -2.01 -0.48
CA LEU A 129 -2.05 -1.58 -1.27
C LEU A 129 -2.69 -2.77 -2.00
N TYR A 130 -1.89 -3.61 -2.64
CA TYR A 130 -2.35 -4.80 -3.36
C TYR A 130 -2.99 -5.83 -2.42
N ASN A 131 -2.52 -5.95 -1.19
CA ASN A 131 -3.11 -6.83 -0.17
C ASN A 131 -4.45 -6.32 0.35
N ASN A 132 -4.53 -5.03 0.68
CA ASN A 132 -5.65 -4.48 1.43
C ASN A 132 -6.71 -3.82 0.55
N ALA A 133 -6.37 -3.40 -0.66
CA ALA A 133 -7.25 -2.70 -1.60
C ALA A 133 -7.13 -3.25 -3.04
N HIS A 134 -7.10 -4.59 -3.19
CA HIS A 134 -7.10 -5.22 -4.53
C HIS A 134 -8.42 -4.98 -5.27
N PRO A 135 -8.42 -5.01 -6.61
CA PRO A 135 -9.59 -4.65 -7.42
C PRO A 135 -10.87 -5.40 -7.07
N LYS A 136 -10.78 -6.69 -6.76
CA LYS A 136 -11.94 -7.49 -6.35
C LYS A 136 -12.60 -6.92 -5.09
N LYS A 137 -11.82 -6.64 -4.04
CA LYS A 137 -12.32 -6.08 -2.79
C LYS A 137 -13.00 -4.72 -2.98
N LEU A 138 -12.45 -3.86 -3.82
CA LEU A 138 -13.03 -2.54 -4.13
C LEU A 138 -14.39 -2.67 -4.84
N ILE A 139 -14.53 -3.64 -5.74
CA ILE A 139 -15.79 -3.93 -6.42
C ILE A 139 -16.80 -4.54 -5.46
N GLU A 140 -16.42 -5.48 -4.60
CA GLU A 140 -17.28 -6.07 -3.56
C GLU A 140 -17.80 -5.00 -2.59
N LEU A 141 -16.99 -4.01 -2.25
CA LEU A 141 -17.38 -2.85 -1.45
C LEU A 141 -18.25 -1.84 -2.22
N SER A 142 -18.53 -2.10 -3.52
CA SER A 142 -19.30 -1.21 -4.39
C SER A 142 -18.75 0.22 -4.42
N MET A 143 -17.44 0.38 -4.36
CA MET A 143 -16.76 1.67 -4.30
C MET A 143 -17.03 2.48 -5.57
N LYS A 144 -17.41 3.74 -5.41
CA LYS A 144 -17.69 4.66 -6.50
C LYS A 144 -16.40 5.31 -7.02
N MET A 145 -16.41 5.79 -8.27
CA MET A 145 -15.22 6.41 -8.88
C MET A 145 -14.68 7.59 -8.06
N GLU A 146 -15.57 8.50 -7.64
CA GLU A 146 -15.16 9.68 -6.84
C GLU A 146 -14.53 9.29 -5.49
N GLN A 147 -15.09 8.27 -4.82
CA GLN A 147 -14.54 7.75 -3.58
C GLN A 147 -13.15 7.12 -3.79
N PHE A 148 -12.99 6.42 -4.91
CA PHE A 148 -11.71 5.83 -5.27
C PHE A 148 -10.64 6.89 -5.57
N ASP A 149 -11.01 7.95 -6.30
CA ASP A 149 -10.11 9.06 -6.58
C ASP A 149 -9.68 9.77 -5.28
N THR A 150 -10.61 10.02 -4.36
CA THR A 150 -10.33 10.56 -3.03
C THR A 150 -9.41 9.62 -2.23
N PHE A 151 -9.61 8.31 -2.32
CA PHE A 151 -8.75 7.31 -1.69
C PHE A 151 -7.30 7.39 -2.20
N ILE A 152 -7.10 7.43 -3.51
CA ILE A 152 -5.78 7.52 -4.14
C ILE A 152 -5.06 8.82 -3.76
N GLU A 153 -5.77 9.95 -3.81
CA GLU A 153 -5.22 11.24 -3.43
C GLU A 153 -4.83 11.27 -1.94
N SER A 154 -5.68 10.75 -1.07
CA SER A 154 -5.40 10.64 0.36
C SER A 154 -4.18 9.77 0.64
N LEU A 155 -4.04 8.63 -0.05
CA LEU A 155 -2.86 7.77 0.06
C LEU A 155 -1.58 8.50 -0.33
N LYS A 156 -1.61 9.22 -1.45
CA LYS A 156 -0.47 10.00 -1.93
C LYS A 156 -0.03 11.04 -0.90
N ILE A 157 -0.98 11.81 -0.39
CA ILE A 157 -0.71 12.86 0.62
C ILE A 157 -0.14 12.24 1.90
N LEU A 158 -0.75 11.16 2.40
CA LEU A 158 -0.30 10.49 3.62
C LEU A 158 1.10 9.90 3.46
N PHE A 159 1.38 9.24 2.32
CA PHE A 159 2.69 8.68 2.07
C PHE A 159 3.80 9.75 2.00
N ILE A 160 3.52 10.89 1.34
CA ILE A 160 4.46 12.01 1.29
C ILE A 160 4.70 12.59 2.70
N ARG A 161 3.65 12.71 3.52
CA ARG A 161 3.77 13.21 4.90
C ARG A 161 4.55 12.30 5.85
N CYS A 162 4.59 11.00 5.56
CA CYS A 162 5.34 10.03 6.35
C CYS A 162 6.84 10.02 6.02
N GLN A 163 7.26 10.79 5.04
CA GLN A 163 8.68 10.91 4.69
C GLN A 163 9.37 11.96 5.56
N ILE A 164 10.60 11.68 5.93
CA ILE A 164 11.45 12.64 6.65
C ILE A 164 11.86 13.76 5.71
N GLU A 165 11.70 14.99 6.17
CA GLU A 165 12.11 16.17 5.41
C GLU A 165 13.64 16.28 5.36
N PRO A 166 14.21 16.68 4.21
CA PRO A 166 15.64 16.92 4.11
C PRO A 166 16.11 17.98 5.11
N GLY A 167 17.06 17.63 5.95
CA GLY A 167 17.61 18.53 6.96
C GLY A 167 17.10 18.28 8.39
N ASP A 168 16.19 17.36 8.60
CA ASP A 168 15.75 16.96 9.93
C ASP A 168 16.88 16.37 10.77
N ALA A 169 16.94 16.78 12.03
CA ALA A 169 17.98 16.35 12.96
C ALA A 169 17.66 15.00 13.62
N VAL A 170 17.53 13.94 12.82
CA VAL A 170 17.14 12.60 13.30
C VAL A 170 18.17 11.96 14.23
N GLY A 171 19.45 12.21 14.03
CA GLY A 171 20.53 11.69 14.89
C GLY A 171 20.44 12.18 16.33
N PRO A 172 20.37 13.50 16.60
CA PRO A 172 20.16 14.06 17.93
C PRO A 172 18.86 13.58 18.59
N VAL A 173 17.75 13.47 17.86
CA VAL A 173 16.47 12.97 18.38
C VAL A 173 16.58 11.51 18.79
N ALA A 174 17.20 10.65 17.98
CA ALA A 174 17.45 9.27 18.31
C ALA A 174 18.36 9.12 19.54
N ALA A 175 19.44 9.90 19.62
CA ALA A 175 20.35 9.90 20.75
C ALA A 175 19.65 10.34 22.05
N GLN A 176 18.78 11.35 22.01
CA GLN A 176 17.96 11.77 23.13
C GLN A 176 17.00 10.66 23.58
N SER A 177 16.30 10.03 22.65
CA SER A 177 15.35 8.94 22.95
C SER A 177 16.03 7.70 23.57
N ILE A 178 17.29 7.46 23.27
CA ILE A 178 18.10 6.39 23.91
C ILE A 178 18.62 6.85 25.27
N GLY A 179 18.98 8.11 25.41
CA GLY A 179 19.57 8.67 26.64
C GLY A 179 18.56 8.92 27.78
N GLU A 180 17.36 9.36 27.47
CA GLU A 180 16.30 9.67 28.47
C GLU A 180 15.94 8.48 29.39
N PRO A 181 15.83 7.24 28.92
CA PRO A 181 15.56 6.10 29.81
C PRO A 181 16.72 5.71 30.73
N CYS A 182 17.93 6.23 30.50
CA CYS A 182 19.13 5.91 31.26
C CYS A 182 19.41 6.91 32.40
N THR A 183 18.58 7.91 32.57
CA THR A 183 18.60 8.87 33.67
C THR A 183 17.47 8.64 34.62
#